data_3bfc02a8b16345224cba3d2c97fd4991
#
_entry.id   3bfc02a8b16345224cba3d2c97fd4991
#
_cell.length_a   1.000
_cell.length_b   1.000
_cell.length_c   1.000
_cell.angle_alpha   90.00
_cell.angle_beta   90.00
_cell.angle_gamma   90.00
#
_symmetry.space_group_name_H-M   'P 1'
#
loop_
_entity.id
_entity.type
_entity.pdbx_description
1 polymer ?
#
loop_
_entity_poly.entity_id
_entity_poly.type
_entity_poly.pdbx_seq_one_letter_code
_entity_poly.pdbx_strand_id
1 'polypeptide(L)'
;MSDPVYIVGLDIGTTKIACIVGEKMPNGKIEIRGYGKTDSTGVKRGMVFNIEETVDAIKRAVAQASEQSKVDIKSVNVGIAGHHIKSLQHRGVLIRENADVEISNEELDKLKQDMYKIAISPGEEIINVIPQEYIIDDEPGIRQPKGMLGNKIEANFHVIVGQTSAVKNIVKCIEHAGLEMENMILEPIASASVFMPSIVSLMTSSKLM
;
A
#
# COMPACT_ATOMS: atom_id res chain seq x y z
N MET A 1 9.44 -5.88 27.77
CA MET A 1 9.95 -5.61 26.40
C MET A 1 8.76 -5.85 25.49
N SER A 2 8.41 -4.91 24.64
CA SER A 2 7.37 -5.12 23.63
C SER A 2 7.89 -6.15 22.61
N ASP A 3 7.02 -7.04 22.14
CA ASP A 3 7.37 -8.00 21.08
C ASP A 3 7.86 -7.26 19.84
N PRO A 4 8.84 -7.83 19.13
CA PRO A 4 9.36 -7.22 17.92
C PRO A 4 8.26 -7.14 16.83
N VAL A 5 8.12 -5.97 16.21
CA VAL A 5 7.16 -5.75 15.12
C VAL A 5 7.88 -5.96 13.80
N TYR A 6 7.49 -7.00 13.05
CA TYR A 6 8.03 -7.29 11.73
C TYR A 6 7.12 -6.78 10.63
N ILE A 7 7.73 -6.28 9.56
CA ILE A 7 7.07 -5.85 8.33
C ILE A 7 7.68 -6.66 7.20
N VAL A 8 6.84 -7.37 6.45
CA VAL A 8 7.30 -8.19 5.33
C VAL A 8 6.84 -7.57 4.01
N GLY A 9 7.79 -7.28 3.13
CA GLY A 9 7.55 -6.83 1.76
C GLY A 9 7.78 -7.96 0.77
N LEU A 10 6.83 -8.15 -0.16
CA LEU A 10 6.92 -9.09 -1.27
C LEU A 10 6.78 -8.32 -2.58
N ASP A 11 7.83 -8.31 -3.39
CA ASP A 11 7.82 -7.74 -4.74
C ASP A 11 7.64 -8.85 -5.77
N ILE A 12 6.56 -8.77 -6.56
CA ILE A 12 6.23 -9.74 -7.61
C ILE A 12 6.56 -9.11 -8.97
N GLY A 13 7.84 -9.14 -9.31
CA GLY A 13 8.35 -8.56 -10.56
C GLY A 13 8.35 -9.53 -11.75
N THR A 14 8.60 -8.99 -12.94
CA THR A 14 8.65 -9.76 -14.21
C THR A 14 9.88 -10.67 -14.29
N THR A 15 11.01 -10.25 -13.71
CA THR A 15 12.28 -10.98 -13.81
C THR A 15 12.65 -11.69 -12.51
N LYS A 16 12.19 -11.18 -11.38
CA LYS A 16 12.48 -11.69 -10.05
C LYS A 16 11.30 -11.51 -9.13
N ILE A 17 11.18 -12.39 -8.14
CA ILE A 17 10.33 -12.23 -6.97
C ILE A 17 11.27 -12.07 -5.77
N ALA A 18 11.05 -11.05 -4.95
CA ALA A 18 11.87 -10.75 -3.79
C ALA A 18 11.00 -10.60 -2.53
N CYS A 19 11.47 -11.17 -1.42
CA CYS A 19 10.86 -11.04 -0.10
C CYS A 19 11.86 -10.41 0.87
N ILE A 20 11.44 -9.39 1.61
CA ILE A 20 12.28 -8.70 2.59
C ILE A 20 11.55 -8.68 3.93
N VAL A 21 12.24 -9.07 5.00
CA VAL A 21 11.77 -8.98 6.38
C VAL A 21 12.48 -7.82 7.06
N GLY A 22 11.73 -6.83 7.50
CA GLY A 22 12.22 -5.69 8.28
C GLY A 22 11.67 -5.72 9.71
N GLU A 23 12.50 -5.40 10.70
CA GLU A 23 12.10 -5.18 12.08
C GLU A 23 11.99 -3.67 12.34
N LYS A 24 10.85 -3.25 12.90
CA LYS A 24 10.64 -1.85 13.29
C LYS A 24 11.29 -1.59 14.64
N MET A 25 12.34 -0.78 14.65
CA MET A 25 13.07 -0.41 15.84
C MET A 25 12.33 0.68 16.64
N PRO A 26 12.55 0.80 17.98
CA PRO A 26 11.93 1.83 18.81
C PRO A 26 12.17 3.28 18.34
N ASN A 27 13.25 3.51 17.62
CA ASN A 27 13.59 4.81 17.02
C ASN A 27 12.87 5.08 15.68
N GLY A 28 11.93 4.19 15.26
CA GLY A 28 11.18 4.29 14.02
C GLY A 28 11.94 3.83 12.76
N LYS A 29 13.21 3.43 12.86
CA LYS A 29 13.97 2.87 11.75
C LYS A 29 13.57 1.40 11.51
N ILE A 30 13.73 0.96 10.27
CA ILE A 30 13.54 -0.44 9.87
C ILE A 30 14.91 -1.06 9.67
N GLU A 31 15.18 -2.17 10.36
CA GLU A 31 16.37 -2.97 10.21
C GLU A 31 16.05 -4.24 9.42
N ILE A 32 16.81 -4.52 8.35
CA ILE A 32 16.57 -5.71 7.52
C ILE A 32 17.08 -6.94 8.27
N ARG A 33 16.18 -7.91 8.49
CA ARG A 33 16.46 -9.18 9.18
C ARG A 33 16.60 -10.34 8.24
N GLY A 34 15.92 -10.30 7.09
CA GLY A 34 15.98 -11.38 6.11
C GLY A 34 15.65 -10.91 4.71
N TYR A 35 16.19 -11.63 3.75
CA TYR A 35 16.00 -11.38 2.32
C TYR A 35 15.97 -12.70 1.56
N GLY A 36 15.00 -12.84 0.66
CA GLY A 36 14.92 -13.95 -0.27
C GLY A 36 14.63 -13.45 -1.68
N LYS A 37 15.19 -14.11 -2.68
CA LYS A 37 15.05 -13.75 -4.08
C LYS A 37 15.06 -14.97 -4.96
N THR A 38 14.12 -15.03 -5.93
CA THR A 38 14.08 -16.07 -6.96
C THR A 38 13.82 -15.48 -8.33
N ASP A 39 14.13 -16.23 -9.38
CA ASP A 39 13.73 -15.87 -10.73
C ASP A 39 12.21 -16.00 -10.87
N SER A 40 11.61 -15.06 -11.58
CA SER A 40 10.18 -15.02 -11.89
C SER A 40 9.94 -15.57 -13.29
N THR A 41 9.27 -16.73 -13.38
CA THR A 41 8.94 -17.38 -14.66
C THR A 41 7.46 -17.22 -15.03
N GLY A 42 6.58 -17.10 -14.04
CA GLY A 42 5.14 -17.03 -14.21
C GLY A 42 4.56 -15.62 -14.44
N VAL A 43 5.40 -14.56 -14.42
CA VAL A 43 4.97 -13.15 -14.53
C VAL A 43 5.55 -12.50 -15.78
N LYS A 44 4.70 -11.82 -16.57
CA LYS A 44 5.12 -11.04 -17.74
C LYS A 44 4.48 -9.65 -17.72
N ARG A 45 5.31 -8.61 -17.84
CA ARG A 45 4.85 -7.19 -17.85
C ARG A 45 3.99 -6.83 -16.63
N GLY A 46 4.33 -7.41 -15.48
CA GLY A 46 3.60 -7.19 -14.23
C GLY A 46 2.31 -8.00 -14.08
N MET A 47 1.93 -8.84 -15.03
CA MET A 47 0.75 -9.70 -14.97
C MET A 47 1.13 -11.17 -14.75
N VAL A 48 0.34 -11.87 -13.94
CA VAL A 48 0.49 -13.32 -13.74
C VAL A 48 -0.06 -14.06 -14.97
N PHE A 49 0.80 -14.80 -15.63
CA PHE A 49 0.46 -15.68 -16.77
C PHE A 49 0.41 -17.15 -16.37
N ASN A 50 1.16 -17.54 -15.35
CA ASN A 50 1.14 -18.89 -14.82
C ASN A 50 1.08 -18.82 -13.27
N ILE A 51 -0.07 -19.24 -12.73
CA ILE A 51 -0.32 -19.21 -11.28
C ILE A 51 0.66 -20.13 -10.55
N GLU A 52 0.81 -21.39 -10.99
CA GLU A 52 1.62 -22.39 -10.31
C GLU A 52 3.10 -21.98 -10.24
N GLU A 53 3.68 -21.56 -11.35
CA GLU A 53 5.07 -21.09 -11.39
C GLU A 53 5.27 -19.85 -10.51
N THR A 54 4.29 -18.92 -10.46
CA THR A 54 4.35 -17.73 -9.62
C THR A 54 4.26 -18.12 -8.15
N VAL A 55 3.36 -19.02 -7.78
CA VAL A 55 3.23 -19.54 -6.40
C VAL A 55 4.53 -20.21 -5.93
N ASP A 56 5.13 -21.06 -6.77
CA ASP A 56 6.38 -21.74 -6.43
C ASP A 56 7.54 -20.75 -6.24
N ALA A 57 7.61 -19.72 -7.08
CA ALA A 57 8.62 -18.66 -6.94
C ALA A 57 8.40 -17.83 -5.67
N ILE A 58 7.14 -17.47 -5.32
CA ILE A 58 6.80 -16.82 -4.06
C ILE A 58 7.24 -17.66 -2.87
N LYS A 59 6.86 -18.95 -2.84
CA LYS A 59 7.22 -19.86 -1.74
C LYS A 59 8.73 -19.95 -1.54
N ARG A 60 9.51 -20.05 -2.62
CA ARG A 60 10.98 -20.09 -2.54
C ARG A 60 11.56 -18.78 -1.98
N ALA A 61 11.10 -17.62 -2.45
CA ALA A 61 11.57 -16.32 -1.97
C ALA A 61 11.24 -16.11 -0.48
N VAL A 62 10.01 -16.47 -0.08
CA VAL A 62 9.55 -16.37 1.30
C VAL A 62 10.32 -17.32 2.22
N ALA A 63 10.55 -18.56 1.80
CA ALA A 63 11.31 -19.55 2.57
C ALA A 63 12.75 -19.07 2.86
N GLN A 64 13.43 -18.49 1.85
CA GLN A 64 14.77 -17.91 2.03
C GLN A 64 14.78 -16.75 3.03
N ALA A 65 13.80 -15.84 2.92
CA ALA A 65 13.68 -14.69 3.83
C ALA A 65 13.36 -15.14 5.26
N SER A 66 12.47 -16.13 5.42
CA SER A 66 12.10 -16.74 6.70
C SER A 66 13.30 -17.45 7.36
N GLU A 67 14.03 -18.25 6.59
CA GLU A 67 15.22 -18.93 7.09
C GLU A 67 16.28 -17.94 7.60
N GLN A 68 16.52 -16.86 6.88
CA GLN A 68 17.51 -15.85 7.24
C GLN A 68 17.08 -15.01 8.44
N SER A 69 15.79 -14.58 8.48
CA SER A 69 15.26 -13.76 9.57
C SER A 69 14.88 -14.54 10.82
N LYS A 70 14.67 -15.86 10.71
CA LYS A 70 14.07 -16.74 11.73
C LYS A 70 12.62 -16.34 12.09
N VAL A 71 11.93 -15.64 11.19
CA VAL A 71 10.53 -15.22 11.34
C VAL A 71 9.62 -16.15 10.55
N ASP A 72 8.55 -16.63 11.19
CA ASP A 72 7.47 -17.37 10.52
C ASP A 72 6.57 -16.36 9.79
N ILE A 73 6.77 -16.25 8.46
CA ILE A 73 6.09 -15.27 7.62
C ILE A 73 4.68 -15.77 7.29
N LYS A 74 3.65 -15.08 7.79
CA LYS A 74 2.23 -15.39 7.55
C LYS A 74 1.53 -14.34 6.70
N SER A 75 1.97 -13.08 6.80
CA SER A 75 1.38 -11.97 6.06
C SER A 75 2.44 -11.14 5.35
N VAL A 76 2.05 -10.54 4.23
CA VAL A 76 2.95 -9.76 3.38
C VAL A 76 2.30 -8.48 2.86
N ASN A 77 3.10 -7.43 2.71
CA ASN A 77 2.77 -6.24 1.95
C ASN A 77 3.31 -6.43 0.53
N VAL A 78 2.44 -6.37 -0.47
CA VAL A 78 2.77 -6.75 -1.85
C VAL A 78 3.05 -5.53 -2.70
N GLY A 79 4.26 -5.47 -3.25
CA GLY A 79 4.62 -4.52 -4.30
C GLY A 79 4.11 -4.98 -5.66
N ILE A 80 3.47 -4.07 -6.39
CA ILE A 80 3.01 -4.33 -7.74
C ILE A 80 3.41 -3.21 -8.69
N ALA A 81 3.74 -3.59 -9.93
CA ALA A 81 3.98 -2.67 -11.03
C ALA A 81 3.45 -3.26 -12.34
N GLY A 82 3.12 -2.41 -13.30
CA GLY A 82 2.71 -2.87 -14.63
C GLY A 82 1.72 -1.93 -15.31
N HIS A 83 1.54 -2.15 -16.61
CA HIS A 83 0.66 -1.31 -17.46
C HIS A 83 -0.83 -1.44 -17.13
N HIS A 84 -1.21 -2.45 -16.36
CA HIS A 84 -2.58 -2.70 -15.89
C HIS A 84 -2.96 -1.84 -14.69
N ILE A 85 -2.02 -1.03 -14.18
CA ILE A 85 -2.21 -0.14 -13.05
C ILE A 85 -2.11 1.30 -13.54
N LYS A 86 -3.04 2.13 -13.12
CA LYS A 86 -3.12 3.55 -13.47
C LYS A 86 -3.30 4.39 -12.22
N SER A 87 -2.84 5.62 -12.25
CA SER A 87 -3.12 6.63 -11.24
C SER A 87 -4.04 7.68 -11.82
N LEU A 88 -5.21 7.86 -11.22
CA LEU A 88 -6.16 8.91 -11.52
C LEU A 88 -6.02 10.01 -10.47
N GLN A 89 -6.07 11.26 -10.91
CA GLN A 89 -6.18 12.38 -9.97
C GLN A 89 -7.66 12.68 -9.73
N HIS A 90 -8.03 12.76 -8.46
CA HIS A 90 -9.40 13.12 -8.07
C HIS A 90 -9.37 14.07 -6.87
N ARG A 91 -10.31 15.03 -6.85
CA ARG A 91 -10.46 15.98 -5.75
C ARG A 91 -11.67 15.59 -4.92
N GLY A 92 -11.46 15.34 -3.64
CA GLY A 92 -12.52 15.14 -2.65
C GLY A 92 -12.82 16.43 -1.91
N VAL A 93 -14.07 16.59 -1.49
CA VAL A 93 -14.55 17.78 -0.75
C VAL A 93 -15.43 17.31 0.41
N LEU A 94 -15.15 17.82 1.60
CA LEU A 94 -15.98 17.64 2.79
C LEU A 94 -16.35 19.01 3.36
N ILE A 95 -17.64 19.31 3.40
CA ILE A 95 -18.16 20.49 4.09
C ILE A 95 -18.45 20.08 5.53
N ARG A 96 -17.92 20.82 6.48
CA ARG A 96 -18.04 20.56 7.91
C ARG A 96 -19.26 21.26 8.49
N GLU A 97 -19.91 20.62 9.43
CA GLU A 97 -21.08 21.20 10.13
C GLU A 97 -20.65 22.24 11.19
N ASN A 98 -19.45 22.08 11.74
CA ASN A 98 -18.91 22.97 12.77
C ASN A 98 -17.44 23.31 12.49
N ALA A 99 -17.20 24.57 12.16
CA ALA A 99 -15.87 25.10 11.86
C ALA A 99 -15.01 25.38 13.11
N ASP A 100 -15.63 25.53 14.27
CA ASP A 100 -14.98 25.86 15.53
C ASP A 100 -14.39 24.64 16.26
N VAL A 101 -14.64 23.44 15.72
CA VAL A 101 -14.05 22.18 16.19
C VAL A 101 -12.83 21.85 15.37
N GLU A 102 -11.79 21.32 15.98
CA GLU A 102 -10.59 20.87 15.28
C GLU A 102 -10.88 19.73 14.30
N ILE A 103 -10.18 19.73 13.17
CA ILE A 103 -10.26 18.67 12.17
C ILE A 103 -9.75 17.36 12.76
N SER A 104 -10.58 16.32 12.71
CA SER A 104 -10.31 14.99 13.24
C SER A 104 -9.77 14.03 12.18
N ASN A 105 -9.19 12.90 12.61
CA ASN A 105 -8.79 11.82 11.70
C ASN A 105 -10.02 11.18 11.02
N GLU A 106 -11.14 11.08 11.73
CA GLU A 106 -12.40 10.50 11.23
C GLU A 106 -12.93 11.26 10.01
N GLU A 107 -12.81 12.60 10.01
CA GLU A 107 -13.20 13.43 8.87
C GLU A 107 -12.25 13.22 7.68
N LEU A 108 -10.95 13.11 7.91
CA LEU A 108 -9.96 12.82 6.87
C LEU A 108 -10.14 11.42 6.30
N ASP A 109 -10.42 10.42 7.14
CA ASP A 109 -10.69 9.06 6.72
C ASP A 109 -12.02 8.97 5.93
N LYS A 110 -13.05 9.70 6.35
CA LYS A 110 -14.31 9.80 5.61
C LYS A 110 -14.08 10.36 4.21
N LEU A 111 -13.32 11.45 4.10
CA LEU A 111 -12.96 12.06 2.82
C LEU A 111 -12.20 11.08 1.92
N LYS A 112 -11.28 10.30 2.48
CA LYS A 112 -10.56 9.22 1.79
C LYS A 112 -11.50 8.07 1.38
N GLN A 113 -12.42 7.64 2.26
CA GLN A 113 -13.38 6.57 1.98
C GLN A 113 -14.34 6.92 0.84
N ASP A 114 -14.69 8.19 0.69
CA ASP A 114 -15.55 8.63 -0.42
C ASP A 114 -14.87 8.46 -1.78
N MET A 115 -13.53 8.49 -1.83
CA MET A 115 -12.77 8.22 -3.06
C MET A 115 -12.86 6.75 -3.51
N TYR A 116 -13.16 5.81 -2.62
CA TYR A 116 -13.40 4.41 -3.02
C TYR A 116 -14.77 4.20 -3.70
N LYS A 117 -15.64 5.22 -3.68
CA LYS A 117 -16.99 5.18 -4.29
C LYS A 117 -17.07 5.88 -5.64
N ILE A 118 -15.97 6.48 -6.12
CA ILE A 118 -15.97 7.16 -7.42
C ILE A 118 -16.20 6.18 -8.56
N ALA A 119 -16.81 6.66 -9.64
CA ALA A 119 -17.00 5.86 -10.84
C ALA A 119 -15.64 5.60 -11.53
N ILE A 120 -15.36 4.34 -11.82
CA ILE A 120 -14.18 3.87 -12.56
C ILE A 120 -14.62 3.07 -13.78
N SER A 121 -13.68 2.77 -14.67
CA SER A 121 -13.98 2.00 -15.89
C SER A 121 -14.41 0.56 -15.56
N PRO A 122 -15.33 -0.04 -16.32
CA PRO A 122 -15.69 -1.44 -16.15
C PRO A 122 -14.46 -2.36 -16.25
N GLY A 123 -14.36 -3.32 -15.33
CA GLY A 123 -13.23 -4.25 -15.24
C GLY A 123 -12.00 -3.69 -14.53
N GLU A 124 -12.07 -2.51 -13.96
CA GLU A 124 -11.08 -1.93 -13.06
C GLU A 124 -11.59 -1.93 -11.61
N GLU A 125 -10.69 -1.89 -10.64
CA GLU A 125 -10.98 -1.72 -9.23
C GLU A 125 -10.00 -0.74 -8.60
N ILE A 126 -10.41 -0.05 -7.53
CA ILE A 126 -9.56 0.85 -6.78
C ILE A 126 -8.69 0.02 -5.83
N ILE A 127 -7.38 0.09 -6.05
CA ILE A 127 -6.38 -0.61 -5.25
C ILE A 127 -6.00 0.22 -4.02
N ASN A 128 -5.80 1.53 -4.21
CA ASN A 128 -5.39 2.41 -3.13
C ASN A 128 -5.81 3.87 -3.41
N VAL A 129 -5.95 4.65 -2.33
CA VAL A 129 -6.24 6.08 -2.37
C VAL A 129 -5.23 6.81 -1.50
N ILE A 130 -4.48 7.74 -2.11
CA ILE A 130 -3.36 8.42 -1.47
C ILE A 130 -3.59 9.92 -1.54
N PRO A 131 -3.73 10.63 -0.41
CA PRO A 131 -3.79 12.07 -0.40
C PRO A 131 -2.44 12.66 -0.79
N GLN A 132 -2.44 13.68 -1.64
CA GLN A 132 -1.25 14.44 -2.03
C GLN A 132 -1.10 15.68 -1.15
N GLU A 133 -2.18 16.44 -1.06
CA GLU A 133 -2.26 17.66 -0.28
C GLU A 133 -3.70 17.90 0.15
N TYR A 134 -3.84 18.67 1.21
CA TYR A 134 -5.14 19.17 1.67
C TYR A 134 -5.25 20.67 1.42
N ILE A 135 -6.49 21.12 1.29
CA ILE A 135 -6.87 22.50 1.09
C ILE A 135 -7.93 22.81 2.15
N ILE A 136 -7.67 23.76 3.02
CA ILE A 136 -8.61 24.17 4.08
C ILE A 136 -9.07 25.61 3.79
N ASP A 137 -10.39 25.78 3.63
CA ASP A 137 -11.00 27.09 3.33
C ASP A 137 -10.26 27.84 2.19
N ASP A 138 -9.99 27.09 1.08
CA ASP A 138 -9.30 27.53 -0.13
C ASP A 138 -7.77 27.76 0.03
N GLU A 139 -7.18 27.52 1.20
CA GLU A 139 -5.73 27.57 1.41
C GLU A 139 -5.06 26.24 1.07
N PRO A 140 -4.25 26.16 0.00
CA PRO A 140 -3.64 24.91 -0.46
C PRO A 140 -2.33 24.58 0.25
N GLY A 141 -1.77 23.37 -0.03
CA GLY A 141 -0.42 22.97 0.38
C GLY A 141 -0.34 22.41 1.81
N ILE A 142 -1.47 22.16 2.45
CA ILE A 142 -1.52 21.61 3.80
C ILE A 142 -1.27 20.11 3.75
N ARG A 143 -0.27 19.63 4.50
CA ARG A 143 0.09 18.20 4.56
C ARG A 143 -0.55 17.45 5.73
N GLN A 144 -0.77 18.15 6.84
CA GLN A 144 -1.34 17.59 8.06
C GLN A 144 -2.42 18.51 8.61
N PRO A 145 -3.67 18.39 8.14
CA PRO A 145 -4.76 19.27 8.55
C PRO A 145 -5.34 18.94 9.93
N LYS A 146 -4.99 17.79 10.52
CA LYS A 146 -5.45 17.40 11.87
C LYS A 146 -5.13 18.48 12.90
N GLY A 147 -6.14 18.86 13.69
CA GLY A 147 -6.01 19.91 14.72
C GLY A 147 -6.18 21.33 14.19
N MET A 148 -6.34 21.54 12.87
CA MET A 148 -6.68 22.84 12.30
C MET A 148 -8.19 23.12 12.40
N LEU A 149 -8.56 24.38 12.33
CA LEU A 149 -9.95 24.83 12.19
C LEU A 149 -10.27 25.09 10.71
N GLY A 150 -11.54 25.04 10.32
CA GLY A 150 -11.97 25.34 8.97
C GLY A 150 -13.36 24.80 8.67
N ASN A 151 -14.03 25.37 7.68
CA ASN A 151 -15.37 24.99 7.23
C ASN A 151 -15.34 23.91 6.16
N LYS A 152 -14.35 23.97 5.27
CA LYS A 152 -14.26 23.11 4.10
C LYS A 152 -12.89 22.43 4.07
N ILE A 153 -12.92 21.10 3.99
CA ILE A 153 -11.73 20.29 3.77
C ILE A 153 -11.79 19.76 2.34
N GLU A 154 -10.81 20.06 1.54
CA GLU A 154 -10.61 19.44 0.25
C GLU A 154 -9.28 18.69 0.23
N ALA A 155 -9.19 17.66 -0.58
CA ALA A 155 -7.92 16.99 -0.82
C ALA A 155 -7.79 16.56 -2.27
N ASN A 156 -6.59 16.69 -2.81
CA ASN A 156 -6.21 16.09 -4.07
C ASN A 156 -5.68 14.69 -3.79
N PHE A 157 -6.28 13.68 -4.45
CA PHE A 157 -5.94 12.28 -4.26
C PHE A 157 -5.32 11.68 -5.53
N HIS A 158 -4.33 10.83 -5.34
CA HIS A 158 -4.01 9.78 -6.30
C HIS A 158 -4.90 8.56 -6.00
N VAL A 159 -5.81 8.27 -6.91
CA VAL A 159 -6.62 7.05 -6.87
C VAL A 159 -5.96 6.03 -7.78
N ILE A 160 -5.43 4.99 -7.18
CA ILE A 160 -4.74 3.91 -7.89
C ILE A 160 -5.76 2.87 -8.28
N VAL A 161 -5.88 2.64 -9.58
CA VAL A 161 -6.80 1.64 -10.15
C VAL A 161 -6.03 0.57 -10.91
N GLY A 162 -6.53 -0.64 -10.88
CA GLY A 162 -5.96 -1.77 -11.61
C GLY A 162 -7.02 -2.63 -12.26
N GLN A 163 -6.61 -3.41 -13.27
CA GLN A 163 -7.50 -4.41 -13.86
C GLN A 163 -7.86 -5.47 -12.82
N THR A 164 -9.16 -5.64 -12.54
CA THR A 164 -9.67 -6.56 -11.52
C THR A 164 -9.15 -7.99 -11.68
N SER A 165 -9.07 -8.50 -12.91
CA SER A 165 -8.55 -9.85 -13.17
C SER A 165 -7.07 -9.99 -12.82
N ALA A 166 -6.24 -8.96 -13.11
CA ALA A 166 -4.82 -8.98 -12.80
C ALA A 166 -4.58 -8.93 -11.29
N VAL A 167 -5.30 -8.05 -10.58
CA VAL A 167 -5.24 -7.94 -9.12
C VAL A 167 -5.67 -9.25 -8.46
N LYS A 168 -6.80 -9.83 -8.87
CA LYS A 168 -7.30 -11.12 -8.33
C LYS A 168 -6.32 -12.27 -8.57
N ASN A 169 -5.63 -12.32 -9.71
CA ASN A 169 -4.62 -13.35 -9.96
C ASN A 169 -3.41 -13.21 -9.03
N ILE A 170 -2.98 -11.99 -8.70
CA ILE A 170 -1.92 -11.76 -7.72
C ILE A 170 -2.37 -12.22 -6.33
N VAL A 171 -3.57 -11.80 -5.87
CA VAL A 171 -4.15 -12.21 -4.59
C VAL A 171 -4.20 -13.74 -4.50
N LYS A 172 -4.71 -14.40 -5.55
CA LYS A 172 -4.77 -15.86 -5.62
C LYS A 172 -3.40 -16.52 -5.50
N CYS A 173 -2.36 -15.97 -6.11
CA CYS A 173 -1.00 -16.51 -5.96
C CYS A 173 -0.50 -16.42 -4.52
N ILE A 174 -0.80 -15.33 -3.81
CA ILE A 174 -0.41 -15.12 -2.41
C ILE A 174 -1.14 -16.12 -1.51
N GLU A 175 -2.46 -16.26 -1.65
CA GLU A 175 -3.28 -17.22 -0.90
C GLU A 175 -2.83 -18.66 -1.14
N HIS A 176 -2.56 -19.05 -2.41
CA HIS A 176 -2.04 -20.38 -2.74
C HIS A 176 -0.60 -20.60 -2.27
N ALA A 177 0.15 -19.55 -2.00
CA ALA A 177 1.44 -19.65 -1.33
C ALA A 177 1.31 -19.86 0.20
N GLY A 178 0.09 -19.78 0.76
CA GLY A 178 -0.21 -19.93 2.18
C GLY A 178 0.01 -18.63 2.95
N LEU A 179 -0.08 -17.47 2.28
CA LEU A 179 0.16 -16.15 2.86
C LEU A 179 -1.12 -15.32 2.86
N GLU A 180 -1.22 -14.40 3.81
CA GLU A 180 -2.22 -13.34 3.84
C GLU A 180 -1.64 -12.05 3.26
N MET A 181 -2.41 -11.36 2.41
CA MET A 181 -2.03 -10.05 1.90
C MET A 181 -2.54 -8.95 2.84
N GLU A 182 -1.63 -8.21 3.46
CA GLU A 182 -2.00 -7.06 4.30
C GLU A 182 -2.35 -5.82 3.47
N ASN A 183 -1.46 -5.45 2.56
CA ASN A 183 -1.65 -4.30 1.69
C ASN A 183 -1.07 -4.58 0.30
N MET A 184 -1.63 -3.90 -0.70
CA MET A 184 -1.09 -3.84 -2.04
C MET A 184 -0.57 -2.41 -2.31
N ILE A 185 0.68 -2.28 -2.68
CA ILE A 185 1.39 -1.00 -2.78
C ILE A 185 1.99 -0.88 -4.19
N LEU A 186 1.87 0.30 -4.80
CA LEU A 186 2.55 0.56 -6.06
C LEU A 186 4.07 0.70 -5.85
N GLU A 187 4.85 -0.02 -6.63
CA GLU A 187 6.31 0.01 -6.57
C GLU A 187 6.91 1.43 -6.72
N PRO A 188 6.45 2.31 -7.64
CA PRO A 188 6.93 3.68 -7.72
C PRO A 188 6.69 4.51 -6.46
N ILE A 189 5.58 4.24 -5.75
CA ILE A 189 5.25 4.93 -4.49
C ILE A 189 6.09 4.38 -3.34
N ALA A 190 6.30 3.07 -3.29
CA ALA A 190 7.21 2.45 -2.34
C ALA A 190 8.64 2.99 -2.49
N SER A 191 9.11 3.17 -3.72
CA SER A 191 10.42 3.75 -4.01
C SER A 191 10.49 5.23 -3.61
N ALA A 192 9.44 6.02 -3.84
CA ALA A 192 9.37 7.42 -3.44
C ALA A 192 9.33 7.58 -1.91
N SER A 193 8.73 6.64 -1.17
CA SER A 193 8.63 6.69 0.29
C SER A 193 9.97 6.47 0.99
N VAL A 194 10.95 5.84 0.35
CA VAL A 194 12.33 5.74 0.83
C VAL A 194 12.99 7.13 0.87
N PHE A 195 12.63 8.02 -0.06
CA PHE A 195 13.12 9.40 -0.11
C PHE A 195 12.24 10.39 0.67
N MET A 196 11.02 10.00 1.06
CA MET A 196 10.07 10.80 1.85
C MET A 196 9.43 9.99 2.98
N PRO A 197 10.08 9.88 4.15
CA PRO A 197 9.60 9.09 5.29
C PRO A 197 8.18 9.43 5.79
N SER A 198 7.68 10.63 5.50
CA SER A 198 6.34 11.09 5.86
C SER A 198 5.19 10.34 5.16
N ILE A 199 5.44 9.70 4.01
CA ILE A 199 4.43 8.93 3.29
C ILE A 199 4.19 7.56 3.96
N VAL A 200 5.21 6.96 4.55
CA VAL A 200 5.12 5.67 5.25
C VAL A 200 4.25 5.77 6.51
N SER A 201 4.32 6.88 7.23
CA SER A 201 3.50 7.12 8.43
C SER A 201 1.99 7.17 8.12
N LEU A 202 1.61 7.68 6.95
CA LEU A 202 0.21 7.73 6.51
C LEU A 202 -0.34 6.36 6.07
N MET A 203 0.54 5.45 5.62
CA MET A 203 0.13 4.10 5.20
C MET A 203 -0.04 3.12 6.36
N THR A 204 0.64 3.35 7.49
CA THR A 204 0.60 2.47 8.68
C THR A 204 -0.47 2.85 9.69
N SER A 205 -1.07 4.03 9.59
CA SER A 205 -2.09 4.51 10.55
C SER A 205 -3.49 3.93 10.32
N SER A 206 -3.75 3.19 9.24
CA SER A 206 -5.10 2.70 8.91
C SER A 206 -5.46 1.34 9.51
N LYS A 207 -4.63 0.76 10.39
CA LYS A 207 -4.86 -0.57 11.01
C LYS A 207 -4.73 -0.59 12.53
N LEU A 208 -5.23 0.44 13.21
CA LEU A 208 -5.43 0.40 14.67
C LEU A 208 -6.85 0.87 15.01
N MET A 209 -7.82 0.04 14.65
CA MET A 209 -9.09 -0.21 15.34
C MET A 209 -9.66 -1.55 14.87
#